data_3cacf9fcdd9b3f233c96dedfb673ba4b
#
_entry.id   3cacf9fcdd9b3f233c96dedfb673ba4b
#
_cell.length_a   1.000
_cell.length_b   1.000
_cell.length_c   1.000
_cell.angle_alpha   90.00
_cell.angle_beta   90.00
_cell.angle_gamma   90.00
#
_symmetry.space_group_name_H-M   'P 1'
#
loop_
_entity.id
_entity.type
_entity.pdbx_description
1 polymer ?
#
loop_
_entity_poly.entity_id
_entity_poly.type
_entity_poly.pdbx_seq_one_letter_code
_entity_poly.pdbx_strand_id
1 'polypeptide(L)'
;MMLRPMRFDLYLGRAVFTTVLLTWAVLVGLDVVMAFSGEFKDIGKNGYSLGHAAAWVLYTVPRRAYTMFPTAAVIGALMGLGQLAATSELTALRALGLSRRRLSVSVAIALSLLTGLMVISAETLGPWGQNRADALKMSAKWGTDVATARYSGLWAREGDTFLNAATGEEQLVGDKGTRLILRDVRLYRIAEDGNIASLTHAATAEHDKDGWVLTGVKRDTFAERGATREEAAREPWDSKLDAGALATGIAKPRNLSVPELRTSIEYRERNGLDARDFEDIYWSRWFYPLNVLALCLAAVPFAFGSLRSGGMGKRLFLGILFALGFWLLQLFFGRMAGALKFDYRIAYALPPIVMLAVSGWLFRRR
;
A
#
# COMPACT_ATOMS: atom_id res chain seq x y z
N MET A 1 -24.27 -26.01 9.05
CA MET A 1 -24.00 -26.33 10.46
C MET A 1 -23.30 -25.12 11.06
N MET A 2 -24.06 -24.26 11.77
CA MET A 2 -23.51 -23.05 12.40
C MET A 2 -22.49 -23.47 13.47
N LEU A 3 -21.24 -23.05 13.30
CA LEU A 3 -20.16 -23.26 14.28
C LEU A 3 -20.44 -22.36 15.49
N ARG A 4 -21.19 -22.88 16.48
CA ARG A 4 -21.27 -22.19 17.77
C ARG A 4 -19.87 -22.18 18.38
N PRO A 5 -19.30 -21.02 18.75
CA PRO A 5 -17.99 -20.94 19.37
C PRO A 5 -18.04 -21.72 20.70
N MET A 6 -17.21 -22.74 20.79
CA MET A 6 -17.04 -23.50 22.02
C MET A 6 -15.92 -22.87 22.87
N ARG A 7 -15.89 -23.15 24.16
CA ARG A 7 -14.90 -22.56 25.09
C ARG A 7 -13.45 -22.81 24.64
N PHE A 8 -13.18 -23.94 24.01
CA PHE A 8 -11.84 -24.25 23.48
C PHE A 8 -11.46 -23.39 22.26
N ASP A 9 -12.43 -22.94 21.44
CA ASP A 9 -12.17 -22.03 20.31
C ASP A 9 -11.65 -20.69 20.81
N LEU A 10 -12.29 -20.17 21.87
CA LEU A 10 -11.88 -18.94 22.53
C LEU A 10 -10.50 -19.07 23.17
N TYR A 11 -10.26 -20.19 23.83
CA TYR A 11 -8.98 -20.47 24.47
C TYR A 11 -7.82 -20.51 23.45
N LEU A 12 -7.99 -21.30 22.38
CA LEU A 12 -7.02 -21.43 21.31
C LEU A 12 -6.83 -20.09 20.57
N GLY A 13 -7.95 -19.43 20.27
CA GLY A 13 -7.96 -18.11 19.64
C GLY A 13 -7.22 -17.07 20.47
N ARG A 14 -7.45 -17.03 21.77
CA ARG A 14 -6.77 -16.11 22.71
C ARG A 14 -5.26 -16.39 22.77
N ALA A 15 -4.85 -17.66 22.85
CA ALA A 15 -3.45 -18.02 22.87
C ALA A 15 -2.71 -17.57 21.60
N VAL A 16 -3.30 -17.82 20.43
CA VAL A 16 -2.73 -17.37 19.14
C VAL A 16 -2.80 -15.84 19.01
N PHE A 17 -3.91 -15.23 19.38
CA PHE A 17 -4.07 -13.77 19.33
C PHE A 17 -3.00 -13.05 20.15
N THR A 18 -2.79 -13.46 21.40
CA THR A 18 -1.79 -12.82 22.28
C THR A 18 -0.37 -12.98 21.78
N THR A 19 0.00 -14.17 21.30
CA THR A 19 1.35 -14.42 20.75
C THR A 19 1.59 -13.70 19.43
N VAL A 20 0.58 -13.62 18.56
CA VAL A 20 0.66 -12.83 17.31
C VAL A 20 0.83 -11.35 17.63
N LEU A 21 0.03 -10.82 18.55
CA LEU A 21 0.06 -9.41 18.92
C LEU A 21 1.39 -9.02 19.57
N LEU A 22 1.92 -9.88 20.43
CA LEU A 22 3.24 -9.68 21.06
C LEU A 22 4.37 -9.72 20.02
N THR A 23 4.36 -10.71 19.14
CA THR A 23 5.35 -10.83 18.06
C THR A 23 5.28 -9.62 17.12
N TRP A 24 4.05 -9.20 16.78
CA TRP A 24 3.82 -8.05 15.93
C TRP A 24 4.32 -6.75 16.58
N ALA A 25 4.05 -6.54 17.88
CA ALA A 25 4.56 -5.38 18.60
C ALA A 25 6.10 -5.33 18.63
N VAL A 26 6.75 -6.49 18.81
CA VAL A 26 8.22 -6.58 18.78
C VAL A 26 8.77 -6.25 17.39
N LEU A 27 8.20 -6.83 16.32
CA LEU A 27 8.68 -6.60 14.95
C LEU A 27 8.44 -5.16 14.51
N VAL A 28 7.27 -4.58 14.82
CA VAL A 28 6.98 -3.18 14.53
C VAL A 28 7.90 -2.25 15.34
N GLY A 29 8.14 -2.58 16.61
CA GLY A 29 9.08 -1.81 17.46
C GLY A 29 10.49 -1.79 16.88
N LEU A 30 11.00 -2.94 16.44
CA LEU A 30 12.31 -3.02 15.77
C LEU A 30 12.34 -2.21 14.47
N ASP A 31 11.30 -2.31 13.64
CA ASP A 31 11.20 -1.56 12.39
C ASP A 31 11.11 -0.05 12.62
N VAL A 32 10.39 0.39 13.67
CA VAL A 32 10.33 1.79 14.11
C VAL A 32 11.69 2.31 14.53
N VAL A 33 12.45 1.53 15.31
CA VAL A 33 13.82 1.91 15.72
C VAL A 33 14.74 2.03 14.50
N MET A 34 14.67 1.08 13.55
CA MET A 34 15.45 1.14 12.31
C MET A 34 15.07 2.36 11.47
N ALA A 35 13.77 2.65 11.36
CA ALA A 35 13.27 3.81 10.62
C ALA A 35 13.77 5.12 11.24
N PHE A 36 13.69 5.23 12.57
CA PHE A 36 14.17 6.40 13.29
C PHE A 36 15.67 6.60 13.10
N SER A 37 16.45 5.51 13.20
CA SER A 37 17.89 5.53 12.89
C SER A 37 18.18 6.03 11.46
N GLY A 38 17.35 5.68 10.49
CA GLY A 38 17.47 6.17 9.11
C GLY A 38 17.28 7.68 8.95
N GLU A 39 16.51 8.33 9.83
CA GLU A 39 16.25 9.77 9.82
C GLU A 39 17.39 10.61 10.42
N PHE A 40 18.32 10.02 11.19
CA PHE A 40 19.43 10.77 11.81
C PHE A 40 20.27 11.56 10.81
N LYS A 41 20.45 11.05 9.61
CA LYS A 41 21.22 11.73 8.53
C LYS A 41 20.58 13.03 8.03
N ASP A 42 19.28 13.20 8.28
CA ASP A 42 18.51 14.37 7.83
C ASP A 42 18.31 15.41 8.95
N ILE A 43 18.52 15.04 10.21
CA ILE A 43 18.40 15.93 11.37
C ILE A 43 19.44 17.04 11.28
N GLY A 44 19.02 18.28 11.52
CA GLY A 44 19.86 19.48 11.45
C GLY A 44 19.94 20.11 10.04
N LYS A 45 19.39 19.47 9.01
CA LYS A 45 19.35 20.03 7.67
C LYS A 45 18.06 20.84 7.48
N ASN A 46 18.19 22.08 7.01
CA ASN A 46 17.05 22.93 6.61
C ASN A 46 15.92 23.05 7.66
N GLY A 47 16.26 23.01 8.97
CA GLY A 47 15.28 23.14 10.04
C GLY A 47 14.63 21.81 10.46
N TYR A 48 15.01 20.65 9.86
CA TYR A 48 14.49 19.35 10.25
C TYR A 48 15.05 18.92 11.61
N SER A 49 14.22 18.93 12.64
CA SER A 49 14.61 18.64 14.04
C SER A 49 14.37 17.18 14.42
N LEU A 50 14.91 16.77 15.58
CA LEU A 50 14.64 15.46 16.17
C LEU A 50 13.13 15.21 16.39
N GLY A 51 12.38 16.27 16.78
CA GLY A 51 10.93 16.21 16.94
C GLY A 51 10.20 15.91 15.62
N HIS A 52 10.65 16.51 14.52
CA HIS A 52 10.11 16.21 13.20
C HIS A 52 10.39 14.76 12.78
N ALA A 53 11.59 14.24 13.06
CA ALA A 53 11.93 12.84 12.78
C ALA A 53 11.06 11.87 13.58
N ALA A 54 10.87 12.13 14.89
CA ALA A 54 10.01 11.32 15.75
C ALA A 54 8.53 11.34 15.27
N ALA A 55 7.99 12.51 14.97
CA ALA A 55 6.64 12.65 14.47
C ALA A 55 6.47 11.96 13.11
N TRP A 56 7.44 12.08 12.20
CA TRP A 56 7.42 11.40 10.90
C TRP A 56 7.36 9.88 11.06
N VAL A 57 8.22 9.32 11.93
CA VAL A 57 8.21 7.88 12.22
C VAL A 57 6.87 7.46 12.80
N LEU A 58 6.30 8.21 13.75
CA LEU A 58 5.03 7.90 14.40
C LEU A 58 3.87 7.87 13.38
N TYR A 59 3.80 8.85 12.48
CA TYR A 59 2.79 8.87 11.41
C TYR A 59 2.93 7.70 10.44
N THR A 60 4.14 7.14 10.24
CA THR A 60 4.34 5.97 9.36
C THR A 60 4.07 4.62 10.02
N VAL A 61 3.85 4.57 11.36
CA VAL A 61 3.60 3.32 12.11
C VAL A 61 2.45 2.50 11.54
N PRO A 62 1.26 3.04 11.20
CA PRO A 62 0.15 2.22 10.70
C PRO A 62 0.51 1.42 9.46
N ARG A 63 1.23 2.03 8.53
CA ARG A 63 1.70 1.37 7.32
C ARG A 63 2.76 0.30 7.60
N ARG A 64 3.70 0.57 8.49
CA ARG A 64 4.74 -0.39 8.94
C ARG A 64 4.12 -1.59 9.61
N ALA A 65 3.15 -1.33 10.48
CA ALA A 65 2.36 -2.33 11.17
C ALA A 65 1.67 -3.31 10.21
N TYR A 66 1.05 -2.80 9.15
CA TYR A 66 0.45 -3.60 8.07
C TYR A 66 1.51 -4.45 7.35
N THR A 67 2.65 -3.86 7.01
CA THR A 67 3.72 -4.56 6.26
C THR A 67 4.35 -5.69 7.07
N MET A 68 4.53 -5.51 8.38
CA MET A 68 5.15 -6.51 9.27
C MET A 68 4.17 -7.63 9.70
N PHE A 69 2.86 -7.39 9.55
CA PHE A 69 1.84 -8.29 10.08
C PHE A 69 1.88 -9.73 9.53
N PRO A 70 2.08 -10.00 8.22
CA PRO A 70 2.10 -11.38 7.71
C PRO A 70 3.21 -12.23 8.38
N THR A 71 4.39 -11.65 8.54
CA THR A 71 5.52 -12.30 9.21
C THR A 71 5.23 -12.51 10.69
N ALA A 72 4.68 -11.50 11.36
CA ALA A 72 4.28 -11.59 12.76
C ALA A 72 3.20 -12.64 13.00
N ALA A 73 2.22 -12.71 12.08
CA ALA A 73 1.11 -13.64 12.18
C ALA A 73 1.58 -15.11 12.12
N VAL A 74 2.47 -15.42 11.18
CA VAL A 74 2.98 -16.82 11.07
C VAL A 74 3.88 -17.19 12.25
N ILE A 75 4.78 -16.32 12.64
CA ILE A 75 5.68 -16.56 13.78
C ILE A 75 4.87 -16.68 15.07
N GLY A 76 3.96 -15.73 15.33
CA GLY A 76 3.13 -15.71 16.51
C GLY A 76 2.16 -16.89 16.58
N ALA A 77 1.55 -17.29 15.46
CA ALA A 77 0.71 -18.47 15.40
C ALA A 77 1.49 -19.76 15.72
N LEU A 78 2.69 -19.91 15.16
CA LEU A 78 3.56 -21.06 15.48
C LEU A 78 4.03 -21.05 16.93
N MET A 79 4.34 -19.89 17.50
CA MET A 79 4.70 -19.78 18.91
C MET A 79 3.53 -20.14 19.82
N GLY A 80 2.33 -19.58 19.58
CA GLY A 80 1.15 -19.85 20.39
C GLY A 80 0.74 -21.32 20.35
N LEU A 81 0.63 -21.89 19.15
CA LEU A 81 0.35 -23.31 19.00
C LEU A 81 1.50 -24.19 19.53
N GLY A 82 2.72 -23.73 19.40
CA GLY A 82 3.92 -24.39 19.91
C GLY A 82 3.93 -24.49 21.44
N GLN A 83 3.52 -23.43 22.14
CA GLN A 83 3.35 -23.42 23.59
C GLN A 83 2.30 -24.45 24.03
N LEU A 84 1.11 -24.40 23.44
CA LEU A 84 0.03 -25.36 23.73
C LEU A 84 0.41 -26.82 23.42
N ALA A 85 1.29 -27.02 22.44
CA ALA A 85 1.84 -28.34 22.17
C ALA A 85 2.89 -28.77 23.21
N ALA A 86 3.69 -27.85 23.72
CA ALA A 86 4.71 -28.09 24.74
C ALA A 86 4.08 -28.47 26.08
N THR A 87 2.95 -27.83 26.45
CA THR A 87 2.16 -28.16 27.64
C THR A 87 1.23 -29.36 27.46
N SER A 88 1.32 -30.06 26.31
CA SER A 88 0.47 -31.22 25.96
C SER A 88 -1.03 -30.88 25.83
N GLU A 89 -1.43 -29.63 25.87
CA GLU A 89 -2.84 -29.20 25.77
C GLU A 89 -3.44 -29.52 24.41
N LEU A 90 -2.67 -29.31 23.31
CA LEU A 90 -3.11 -29.72 21.98
C LEU A 90 -3.33 -31.22 21.86
N THR A 91 -2.52 -32.04 22.59
CA THR A 91 -2.68 -33.50 22.64
C THR A 91 -3.93 -33.86 23.41
N ALA A 92 -4.20 -33.22 24.55
CA ALA A 92 -5.42 -33.41 25.32
C ALA A 92 -6.70 -33.04 24.52
N LEU A 93 -6.70 -31.92 23.82
CA LEU A 93 -7.81 -31.54 22.96
C LEU A 93 -8.07 -32.55 21.83
N ARG A 94 -7.00 -33.13 21.27
CA ARG A 94 -7.12 -34.22 20.28
C ARG A 94 -7.63 -35.53 20.88
N ALA A 95 -7.25 -35.86 22.10
CA ALA A 95 -7.76 -37.03 22.82
C ALA A 95 -9.27 -36.93 23.10
N LEU A 96 -9.78 -35.68 23.26
CA LEU A 96 -11.21 -35.39 23.36
C LEU A 96 -11.95 -35.46 22.01
N GLY A 97 -11.31 -35.92 20.93
CA GLY A 97 -11.92 -36.13 19.62
C GLY A 97 -11.84 -34.91 18.67
N LEU A 98 -11.18 -33.81 19.05
CA LEU A 98 -11.01 -32.67 18.16
C LEU A 98 -10.01 -32.98 17.05
N SER A 99 -10.46 -32.86 15.80
CA SER A 99 -9.61 -33.05 14.64
C SER A 99 -8.65 -31.87 14.46
N ARG A 100 -7.47 -32.12 13.84
CA ARG A 100 -6.52 -31.05 13.49
C ARG A 100 -7.16 -29.96 12.64
N ARG A 101 -8.05 -30.35 11.70
CA ARG A 101 -8.79 -29.40 10.85
C ARG A 101 -9.68 -28.48 11.69
N ARG A 102 -10.37 -29.00 12.71
CA ARG A 102 -11.24 -28.21 13.58
C ARG A 102 -10.43 -27.20 14.40
N LEU A 103 -9.28 -27.60 14.92
CA LEU A 103 -8.37 -26.71 15.65
C LEU A 103 -7.79 -25.62 14.73
N SER A 104 -7.46 -25.96 13.47
CA SER A 104 -6.98 -24.99 12.48
C SER A 104 -8.04 -23.93 12.13
N VAL A 105 -9.33 -24.29 12.13
CA VAL A 105 -10.43 -23.32 11.90
C VAL A 105 -10.48 -22.28 13.02
N SER A 106 -10.32 -22.69 14.29
CA SER A 106 -10.29 -21.74 15.42
C SER A 106 -9.14 -20.72 15.29
N VAL A 107 -7.97 -21.20 14.86
CA VAL A 107 -6.80 -20.35 14.57
C VAL A 107 -7.08 -19.42 13.39
N ALA A 108 -7.67 -19.95 12.32
CA ALA A 108 -8.00 -19.16 11.12
C ALA A 108 -8.99 -18.04 11.44
N ILE A 109 -9.97 -18.25 12.31
CA ILE A 109 -10.93 -17.21 12.73
C ILE A 109 -10.20 -16.08 13.47
N ALA A 110 -9.33 -16.41 14.44
CA ALA A 110 -8.56 -15.41 15.18
C ALA A 110 -7.66 -14.59 14.26
N LEU A 111 -6.98 -15.25 13.32
CA LEU A 111 -6.13 -14.60 12.33
C LEU A 111 -6.93 -13.75 11.34
N SER A 112 -8.12 -14.21 10.92
CA SER A 112 -8.99 -13.45 10.02
C SER A 112 -9.45 -12.14 10.65
N LEU A 113 -9.78 -12.14 11.95
CA LEU A 113 -10.16 -10.93 12.68
C LEU A 113 -8.99 -9.92 12.72
N LEU A 114 -7.79 -10.39 13.06
CA LEU A 114 -6.60 -9.52 13.07
C LEU A 114 -6.26 -9.01 11.66
N THR A 115 -6.35 -9.88 10.66
CA THR A 115 -6.11 -9.50 9.26
C THR A 115 -7.11 -8.46 8.78
N GLY A 116 -8.39 -8.62 9.13
CA GLY A 116 -9.43 -7.63 8.82
C GLY A 116 -9.13 -6.27 9.45
N LEU A 117 -8.70 -6.24 10.71
CA LEU A 117 -8.27 -5.01 11.37
C LEU A 117 -7.07 -4.36 10.65
N MET A 118 -6.11 -5.15 10.21
CA MET A 118 -4.95 -4.64 9.44
C MET A 118 -5.35 -4.06 8.09
N VAL A 119 -6.29 -4.71 7.38
CA VAL A 119 -6.82 -4.21 6.10
C VAL A 119 -7.54 -2.86 6.31
N ILE A 120 -8.40 -2.76 7.31
CA ILE A 120 -9.07 -1.49 7.64
C ILE A 120 -8.05 -0.40 7.96
N SER A 121 -7.04 -0.72 8.79
CA SER A 121 -5.97 0.22 9.12
C SER A 121 -5.17 0.65 7.88
N ALA A 122 -4.90 -0.26 6.95
CA ALA A 122 -4.18 0.03 5.71
C ALA A 122 -4.95 0.95 4.75
N GLU A 123 -6.29 0.88 4.77
CA GLU A 123 -7.14 1.71 3.90
C GLU A 123 -7.48 3.08 4.52
N THR A 124 -7.36 3.23 5.84
CA THR A 124 -7.73 4.45 6.56
C THR A 124 -6.52 5.16 7.15
N LEU A 125 -5.90 4.55 8.18
CA LEU A 125 -4.78 5.13 8.92
C LEU A 125 -3.48 5.15 8.11
N GLY A 126 -3.30 4.19 7.20
CA GLY A 126 -2.09 4.07 6.38
C GLY A 126 -1.89 5.29 5.47
N PRO A 127 -2.81 5.60 4.54
CA PRO A 127 -2.74 6.76 3.66
C PRO A 127 -2.74 8.08 4.44
N TRP A 128 -3.62 8.22 5.45
CA TRP A 128 -3.68 9.42 6.29
C TRP A 128 -2.34 9.69 6.98
N GLY A 129 -1.77 8.68 7.63
CA GLY A 129 -0.49 8.84 8.32
C GLY A 129 0.66 9.14 7.38
N GLN A 130 0.71 8.48 6.22
CA GLN A 130 1.76 8.72 5.23
C GLN A 130 1.68 10.13 4.64
N ASN A 131 0.48 10.60 4.31
CA ASN A 131 0.29 11.96 3.79
C ASN A 131 0.72 13.01 4.84
N ARG A 132 0.40 12.81 6.12
CA ARG A 132 0.86 13.67 7.22
C ARG A 132 2.38 13.63 7.38
N ALA A 133 2.98 12.45 7.29
CA ALA A 133 4.43 12.27 7.37
C ALA A 133 5.15 13.00 6.22
N ASP A 134 4.66 12.83 4.99
CA ASP A 134 5.25 13.46 3.81
C ASP A 134 5.08 14.98 3.85
N ALA A 135 3.92 15.50 4.26
CA ALA A 135 3.68 16.92 4.44
C ALA A 135 4.61 17.54 5.52
N LEU A 136 4.74 16.87 6.67
CA LEU A 136 5.64 17.30 7.74
C LEU A 136 7.10 17.34 7.30
N LYS A 137 7.54 16.35 6.55
CA LYS A 137 8.91 16.30 6.04
C LYS A 137 9.19 17.39 4.99
N MET A 138 8.19 17.69 4.16
CA MET A 138 8.27 18.79 3.17
C MET A 138 8.30 20.16 3.85
N SER A 139 7.37 20.44 4.77
CA SER A 139 7.30 21.73 5.46
C SER A 139 8.58 22.01 6.25
N ALA A 140 9.10 21.01 6.96
CA ALA A 140 10.32 21.16 7.75
C ALA A 140 11.58 21.38 6.90
N LYS A 141 11.67 20.77 5.70
CA LYS A 141 12.84 20.90 4.82
C LYS A 141 12.83 22.14 3.93
N TRP A 142 11.66 22.68 3.60
CA TRP A 142 11.52 23.77 2.61
C TRP A 142 10.97 25.07 3.22
N GLY A 143 10.70 25.13 4.53
CA GLY A 143 10.31 26.34 5.24
C GLY A 143 8.97 26.93 4.79
N THR A 144 8.09 26.14 4.21
CA THR A 144 6.77 26.60 3.75
C THR A 144 5.70 26.19 4.77
N ASP A 145 5.07 27.20 5.37
CA ASP A 145 3.93 27.09 6.30
C ASP A 145 2.63 26.62 5.63
N VAL A 146 2.70 25.82 4.58
CA VAL A 146 1.52 25.40 3.83
C VAL A 146 1.24 23.93 4.07
N ALA A 147 0.13 23.65 4.74
CA ALA A 147 -0.48 22.30 4.80
C ALA A 147 -1.05 21.91 3.43
N THR A 148 -0.29 22.11 2.38
CA THR A 148 -0.62 21.83 0.99
C THR A 148 0.35 20.78 0.47
N ALA A 149 -0.16 19.69 -0.05
CA ALA A 149 0.65 18.76 -0.81
C ALA A 149 1.23 19.49 -2.03
N ARG A 150 2.53 19.84 -1.99
CA ARG A 150 3.23 20.41 -3.14
C ARG A 150 3.74 19.26 -4.01
N TYR A 151 3.27 19.26 -5.23
CA TYR A 151 3.73 18.33 -6.26
C TYR A 151 4.70 19.10 -7.17
N SER A 152 5.85 18.51 -7.48
CA SER A 152 6.82 19.12 -8.40
C SER A 152 6.96 18.26 -9.65
N GLY A 153 6.92 18.91 -10.82
CA GLY A 153 7.13 18.22 -12.09
C GLY A 153 5.97 17.33 -12.52
N LEU A 154 4.73 17.85 -12.40
CA LEU A 154 3.53 17.15 -12.84
C LEU A 154 3.51 17.01 -14.36
N TRP A 155 3.32 15.80 -14.84
CA TRP A 155 3.01 15.50 -16.24
C TRP A 155 1.68 14.76 -16.31
N ALA A 156 0.80 15.24 -17.21
CA ALA A 156 -0.45 14.56 -17.52
C ALA A 156 -0.69 14.58 -19.03
N ARG A 157 -1.50 13.66 -19.52
CA ARG A 157 -1.91 13.60 -20.92
C ARG A 157 -3.42 13.51 -21.02
N GLU A 158 -3.99 14.31 -21.90
CA GLU A 158 -5.40 14.26 -22.28
C GLU A 158 -5.50 14.28 -23.81
N GLY A 159 -5.80 13.12 -24.40
CA GLY A 159 -5.81 12.98 -25.86
C GLY A 159 -4.46 13.41 -26.49
N ASP A 160 -4.47 14.45 -27.29
CA ASP A 160 -3.31 15.02 -27.99
C ASP A 160 -2.61 16.12 -27.20
N THR A 161 -3.11 16.46 -26.02
CA THR A 161 -2.55 17.53 -25.18
C THR A 161 -1.76 16.94 -24.01
N PHE A 162 -0.49 17.36 -23.89
CA PHE A 162 0.37 17.05 -22.76
C PHE A 162 0.43 18.25 -21.84
N LEU A 163 0.10 18.04 -20.58
CA LEU A 163 0.22 19.05 -19.52
C LEU A 163 1.52 18.81 -18.76
N ASN A 164 2.27 19.88 -18.56
CA ASN A 164 3.35 19.94 -17.59
C ASN A 164 3.08 21.07 -16.62
N ALA A 165 3.14 20.83 -15.31
CA ALA A 165 3.10 21.87 -14.31
C ALA A 165 4.33 21.76 -13.40
N ALA A 166 4.97 22.89 -13.11
CA ALA A 166 6.14 22.92 -12.24
C ALA A 166 5.76 22.55 -10.81
N THR A 167 4.61 23.04 -10.32
CA THR A 167 4.08 22.69 -9.01
C THR A 167 2.56 22.59 -9.04
N GLY A 168 2.00 21.68 -8.20
CA GLY A 168 0.57 21.62 -7.90
C GLY A 168 0.36 21.78 -6.40
N GLU A 169 -0.67 22.54 -6.02
CA GLU A 169 -1.06 22.77 -4.62
C GLU A 169 -2.53 22.42 -4.46
N GLU A 170 -2.83 21.54 -3.53
CA GLU A 170 -4.19 21.22 -3.15
C GLU A 170 -4.56 22.08 -1.94
N GLN A 171 -5.51 22.99 -2.08
CA GLN A 171 -6.00 23.85 -1.02
C GLN A 171 -7.36 23.36 -0.52
N LEU A 172 -7.49 23.18 0.79
CA LEU A 172 -8.77 22.95 1.46
C LEU A 172 -9.57 24.24 1.50
N VAL A 173 -10.65 24.31 0.75
CA VAL A 173 -11.57 25.47 0.75
C VAL A 173 -12.74 25.18 1.70
N GLY A 174 -12.50 25.33 3.01
CA GLY A 174 -13.54 25.17 4.05
C GLY A 174 -14.30 23.85 3.96
N ASP A 175 -15.59 23.85 4.29
CA ASP A 175 -16.48 22.67 4.29
C ASP A 175 -16.88 22.19 2.87
N LYS A 176 -16.35 22.79 1.80
CA LYS A 176 -16.83 22.64 0.41
C LYS A 176 -15.88 21.90 -0.55
N GLY A 177 -14.84 21.25 -0.06
CA GLY A 177 -13.95 20.43 -0.89
C GLY A 177 -12.54 20.98 -1.11
N THR A 178 -11.74 20.25 -1.85
CA THR A 178 -10.36 20.60 -2.22
C THR A 178 -10.33 21.31 -3.57
N ARG A 179 -9.54 22.40 -3.64
CA ARG A 179 -9.25 23.13 -4.88
C ARG A 179 -7.83 22.81 -5.30
N LEU A 180 -7.64 22.36 -6.53
CA LEU A 180 -6.32 22.10 -7.09
C LEU A 180 -5.84 23.33 -7.87
N ILE A 181 -4.67 23.84 -7.51
CA ILE A 181 -4.01 24.96 -8.18
C ILE A 181 -2.68 24.44 -8.74
N LEU A 182 -2.53 24.48 -10.04
CA LEU A 182 -1.28 24.19 -10.74
C LEU A 182 -0.56 25.52 -11.06
N ARG A 183 0.78 25.54 -10.93
CA ARG A 183 1.62 26.72 -11.23
C ARG A 183 2.63 26.42 -12.31
N ASP A 184 2.95 27.44 -13.10
CA ASP A 184 3.86 27.34 -14.26
C ASP A 184 3.44 26.19 -15.18
N VAL A 185 2.23 26.32 -15.72
CA VAL A 185 1.58 25.27 -16.52
C VAL A 185 1.95 25.44 -17.99
N ARG A 186 2.34 24.35 -18.61
CA ARG A 186 2.65 24.26 -20.03
C ARG A 186 1.78 23.19 -20.67
N LEU A 187 1.00 23.55 -21.67
CA LEU A 187 0.19 22.63 -22.46
C LEU A 187 0.82 22.50 -23.85
N TYR A 188 1.22 21.31 -24.20
CA TYR A 188 1.76 20.95 -25.51
C TYR A 188 0.68 20.21 -26.28
N ARG A 189 0.16 20.80 -27.36
CA ARG A 189 -0.76 20.14 -28.25
C ARG A 189 0.03 19.52 -29.40
N ILE A 190 -0.13 18.23 -29.61
CA ILE A 190 0.51 17.48 -30.69
C ILE A 190 -0.47 17.33 -31.85
N ALA A 191 -0.07 17.64 -33.05
CA ALA A 191 -0.84 17.42 -34.27
C ALA A 191 -0.78 15.94 -34.71
N GLU A 192 -1.65 15.53 -35.64
CA GLU A 192 -1.71 14.15 -36.13
C GLU A 192 -0.39 13.70 -36.81
N ASP A 193 0.38 14.62 -37.32
CA ASP A 193 1.71 14.39 -37.91
C ASP A 193 2.85 14.19 -36.88
N GLY A 194 2.52 14.28 -35.58
CA GLY A 194 3.46 14.14 -34.47
C GLY A 194 4.25 15.41 -34.12
N ASN A 195 4.00 16.54 -34.82
CA ASN A 195 4.62 17.82 -34.54
C ASN A 195 3.85 18.59 -33.44
N ILE A 196 4.51 19.55 -32.79
CA ILE A 196 3.84 20.43 -31.82
C ILE A 196 2.98 21.45 -32.61
N ALA A 197 1.66 21.36 -32.44
CA ALA A 197 0.71 22.28 -33.05
C ALA A 197 0.65 23.61 -32.27
N SER A 198 0.68 23.55 -30.94
CA SER A 198 0.70 24.74 -30.10
C SER A 198 1.38 24.48 -28.75
N LEU A 199 1.97 25.52 -28.17
CA LEU A 199 2.49 25.56 -26.82
C LEU A 199 1.77 26.68 -26.06
N THR A 200 1.01 26.31 -25.03
CA THR A 200 0.37 27.29 -24.16
C THR A 200 1.07 27.28 -22.81
N HIS A 201 1.57 28.44 -22.41
CA HIS A 201 2.12 28.68 -21.07
C HIS A 201 1.11 29.48 -20.26
N ALA A 202 0.78 29.03 -19.04
CA ALA A 202 -0.09 29.74 -18.11
C ALA A 202 0.62 29.86 -16.75
N ALA A 203 0.48 31.02 -16.11
CA ALA A 203 1.06 31.22 -14.78
C ALA A 203 0.40 30.32 -13.74
N THR A 204 -0.93 30.16 -13.82
CA THR A 204 -1.70 29.21 -12.97
C THR A 204 -2.82 28.55 -13.77
N ALA A 205 -3.16 27.30 -13.37
CA ALA A 205 -4.39 26.63 -13.75
C ALA A 205 -5.12 26.21 -12.47
N GLU A 206 -6.37 26.67 -12.33
CA GLU A 206 -7.20 26.41 -11.16
C GLU A 206 -8.41 25.58 -11.56
N HIS A 207 -8.67 24.51 -10.81
CA HIS A 207 -9.88 23.71 -10.96
C HIS A 207 -10.91 24.13 -9.92
N ASP A 208 -12.07 24.59 -10.38
CA ASP A 208 -13.22 24.91 -9.55
C ASP A 208 -14.42 24.07 -9.99
N LYS A 209 -15.59 24.26 -9.39
CA LYS A 209 -16.83 23.54 -9.70
C LYS A 209 -17.24 23.65 -11.16
N ASP A 210 -16.87 24.72 -11.82
CA ASP A 210 -17.21 25.03 -13.22
C ASP A 210 -16.14 24.57 -14.23
N GLY A 211 -15.08 23.89 -13.77
CA GLY A 211 -14.00 23.37 -14.62
C GLY A 211 -12.65 24.07 -14.41
N TRP A 212 -11.77 23.93 -15.39
CA TRP A 212 -10.43 24.50 -15.35
C TRP A 212 -10.40 25.94 -15.87
N VAL A 213 -9.64 26.79 -15.20
CA VAL A 213 -9.38 28.16 -15.61
C VAL A 213 -7.89 28.45 -15.61
N LEU A 214 -7.37 28.87 -16.75
CA LEU A 214 -5.99 29.32 -16.93
C LEU A 214 -5.88 30.81 -16.67
N THR A 215 -4.79 31.26 -16.02
CA THR A 215 -4.49 32.66 -15.75
C THR A 215 -3.09 32.99 -16.24
N GLY A 216 -2.92 34.17 -16.87
CA GLY A 216 -1.64 34.60 -17.43
C GLY A 216 -1.20 33.77 -18.62
N VAL A 217 -2.11 33.56 -19.58
CA VAL A 217 -1.95 32.65 -20.72
C VAL A 217 -1.11 33.31 -21.81
N LYS A 218 -0.11 32.56 -22.32
CA LYS A 218 0.65 32.87 -23.53
C LYS A 218 0.62 31.64 -24.42
N ARG A 219 0.00 31.75 -25.59
CA ARG A 219 -0.14 30.65 -26.54
C ARG A 219 0.68 30.93 -27.80
N ASP A 220 1.61 30.08 -28.11
CA ASP A 220 2.36 30.03 -29.35
C ASP A 220 1.75 28.92 -30.24
N THR A 221 1.17 29.30 -31.39
CA THR A 221 0.63 28.38 -32.38
C THR A 221 1.60 28.28 -33.55
N PHE A 222 2.00 27.07 -33.90
CA PHE A 222 3.00 26.80 -34.94
C PHE A 222 2.30 26.43 -36.25
N ALA A 223 2.67 27.12 -37.32
CA ALA A 223 2.26 26.81 -38.69
C ALA A 223 3.50 26.52 -39.53
N GLU A 224 3.35 25.95 -40.74
CA GLU A 224 4.47 25.55 -41.61
C GLU A 224 5.51 26.64 -41.88
N ARG A 225 5.14 27.92 -41.80
CA ARG A 225 6.03 29.06 -42.08
C ARG A 225 6.00 30.17 -41.04
N GLY A 226 5.67 29.88 -39.81
CA GLY A 226 5.68 30.89 -38.77
C GLY A 226 5.02 30.43 -37.46
N ALA A 227 5.15 31.28 -36.43
CA ALA A 227 4.46 31.09 -35.16
C ALA A 227 3.69 32.38 -34.85
N THR A 228 2.45 32.24 -34.40
CA THR A 228 1.63 33.33 -33.89
C THR A 228 1.52 33.25 -32.39
N ARG A 229 1.69 34.40 -31.72
CA ARG A 229 1.57 34.49 -30.26
C ARG A 229 0.27 35.23 -29.90
N GLU A 230 -0.48 34.63 -29.01
CA GLU A 230 -1.68 35.18 -28.39
C GLU A 230 -1.49 35.24 -26.88
N GLU A 231 -1.96 36.35 -26.27
CA GLU A 231 -1.90 36.50 -24.81
C GLU A 231 -3.32 36.79 -24.27
N ALA A 232 -3.68 36.09 -23.18
CA ALA A 232 -4.94 36.30 -22.48
C ALA A 232 -4.71 36.40 -20.97
N ALA A 233 -5.35 37.32 -20.30
CA ALA A 233 -5.25 37.46 -18.84
C ALA A 233 -5.89 36.27 -18.12
N ARG A 234 -7.02 35.77 -18.66
CA ARG A 234 -7.76 34.61 -18.11
C ARG A 234 -8.53 33.92 -19.23
N GLU A 235 -8.47 32.58 -19.26
CA GLU A 235 -9.14 31.77 -20.28
C GLU A 235 -9.70 30.49 -19.65
N PRO A 236 -10.97 30.11 -19.94
CA PRO A 236 -11.48 28.79 -19.56
C PRO A 236 -10.75 27.72 -20.39
N TRP A 237 -10.36 26.63 -19.73
CA TRP A 237 -9.73 25.51 -20.39
C TRP A 237 -10.70 24.32 -20.37
N ASP A 238 -11.18 23.95 -21.56
CA ASP A 238 -12.06 22.78 -21.72
C ASP A 238 -11.21 21.52 -21.59
N SER A 239 -11.12 21.00 -20.39
CA SER A 239 -10.38 19.81 -20.03
C SER A 239 -11.24 18.91 -19.16
N LYS A 240 -11.25 17.63 -19.49
CA LYS A 240 -11.87 16.55 -18.69
C LYS A 240 -10.92 15.97 -17.66
N LEU A 241 -9.74 16.59 -17.46
CA LEU A 241 -8.79 16.16 -16.44
C LEU A 241 -9.43 16.29 -15.07
N ASP A 242 -9.64 15.15 -14.42
CA ASP A 242 -10.13 15.10 -13.06
C ASP A 242 -9.01 15.57 -12.10
N ALA A 243 -9.29 16.62 -11.35
CA ALA A 243 -8.36 17.16 -10.37
C ALA A 243 -7.95 16.12 -9.32
N GLY A 244 -8.88 15.24 -8.92
CA GLY A 244 -8.61 14.12 -8.02
C GLY A 244 -7.66 13.09 -8.66
N ALA A 245 -7.87 12.75 -9.94
CA ALA A 245 -6.99 11.84 -10.66
C ALA A 245 -5.58 12.42 -10.87
N LEU A 246 -5.47 13.75 -11.11
CA LEU A 246 -4.18 14.44 -11.18
C LEU A 246 -3.46 14.42 -9.84
N ALA A 247 -4.13 14.74 -8.75
CA ALA A 247 -3.57 14.70 -7.40
C ALA A 247 -3.10 13.29 -7.03
N THR A 248 -3.90 12.25 -7.34
CA THR A 248 -3.53 10.85 -7.08
C THR A 248 -2.49 10.31 -8.05
N GLY A 249 -2.45 10.80 -9.29
CA GLY A 249 -1.46 10.40 -10.31
C GLY A 249 -0.02 10.76 -9.95
N ILE A 250 0.18 11.72 -9.07
CA ILE A 250 1.49 12.19 -8.57
C ILE A 250 1.88 11.48 -7.29
N ALA A 251 0.90 11.01 -6.51
CA ALA A 251 1.16 10.29 -5.28
C ALA A 251 1.83 8.93 -5.58
N LYS A 252 2.73 8.52 -4.72
CA LYS A 252 3.32 7.18 -4.82
C LYS A 252 2.21 6.14 -4.68
N PRO A 253 2.09 5.13 -5.58
CA PRO A 253 1.00 4.15 -5.54
C PRO A 253 0.81 3.50 -4.16
N ARG A 254 1.91 3.31 -3.44
CA ARG A 254 1.90 2.73 -2.09
C ARG A 254 1.19 3.59 -1.03
N ASN A 255 1.04 4.88 -1.26
CA ASN A 255 0.44 5.83 -0.32
C ASN A 255 -1.06 6.00 -0.54
N LEU A 256 -1.58 5.52 -1.68
CA LEU A 256 -2.98 5.62 -2.05
C LEU A 256 -3.81 4.51 -1.39
N SER A 257 -5.07 4.77 -1.13
CA SER A 257 -6.08 3.76 -0.78
C SER A 257 -6.51 2.94 -2.00
N VAL A 258 -7.25 1.84 -1.80
CA VAL A 258 -7.75 1.02 -2.92
C VAL A 258 -8.66 1.79 -3.87
N PRO A 259 -9.62 2.63 -3.41
CA PRO A 259 -10.41 3.48 -4.32
C PRO A 259 -9.56 4.45 -5.14
N GLU A 260 -8.58 5.14 -4.51
CA GLU A 260 -7.68 6.06 -5.19
C GLU A 260 -6.79 5.35 -6.23
N LEU A 261 -6.29 4.16 -5.89
CA LEU A 261 -5.55 3.32 -6.85
C LEU A 261 -6.39 2.97 -8.07
N ARG A 262 -7.65 2.59 -7.86
CA ARG A 262 -8.58 2.26 -8.95
C ARG A 262 -8.80 3.46 -9.87
N THR A 263 -9.10 4.63 -9.30
CA THR A 263 -9.26 5.87 -10.07
C THR A 263 -8.00 6.20 -10.88
N SER A 264 -6.81 6.02 -10.26
CA SER A 264 -5.53 6.26 -10.95
C SER A 264 -5.28 5.26 -12.08
N ILE A 265 -5.64 3.99 -11.92
CA ILE A 265 -5.54 2.96 -12.96
C ILE A 265 -6.46 3.33 -14.13
N GLU A 266 -7.74 3.58 -13.86
CA GLU A 266 -8.75 3.94 -14.88
C GLU A 266 -8.36 5.23 -15.66
N TYR A 267 -7.77 6.22 -14.97
CA TYR A 267 -7.24 7.43 -15.61
C TYR A 267 -6.07 7.11 -16.55
N ARG A 268 -5.11 6.31 -16.07
CA ARG A 268 -3.92 5.95 -16.86
C ARG A 268 -4.27 5.11 -18.09
N GLU A 269 -5.16 4.13 -17.93
CA GLU A 269 -5.64 3.30 -19.05
C GLU A 269 -6.36 4.14 -20.11
N ARG A 270 -7.25 5.06 -19.71
CA ARG A 270 -7.96 5.96 -20.64
C ARG A 270 -7.03 6.88 -21.43
N ASN A 271 -5.89 7.24 -20.84
CA ASN A 271 -4.93 8.14 -21.48
C ASN A 271 -3.72 7.41 -22.10
N GLY A 272 -3.76 6.07 -22.19
CA GLY A 272 -2.67 5.28 -22.77
C GLY A 272 -1.36 5.35 -21.97
N LEU A 273 -1.43 5.67 -20.66
CA LEU A 273 -0.30 5.74 -19.75
C LEU A 273 -0.08 4.38 -19.07
N ASP A 274 1.16 4.11 -18.65
CA ASP A 274 1.48 2.88 -17.94
C ASP A 274 0.85 2.88 -16.53
N ALA A 275 -0.07 1.94 -16.27
CA ALA A 275 -0.77 1.76 -14.99
C ALA A 275 -0.18 0.65 -14.11
N ARG A 276 0.86 -0.06 -14.57
CA ARG A 276 1.35 -1.31 -13.97
C ARG A 276 1.78 -1.19 -12.52
N ASP A 277 2.48 -0.12 -12.14
CA ASP A 277 2.90 0.09 -10.76
C ASP A 277 1.69 0.28 -9.82
N PHE A 278 0.60 0.83 -10.33
CA PHE A 278 -0.67 1.00 -9.59
C PHE A 278 -1.43 -0.32 -9.51
N GLU A 279 -1.50 -1.08 -10.61
CA GLU A 279 -2.11 -2.40 -10.63
C GLU A 279 -1.40 -3.38 -9.69
N ASP A 280 -0.06 -3.37 -9.66
CA ASP A 280 0.74 -4.19 -8.74
C ASP A 280 0.32 -3.96 -7.29
N ILE A 281 0.26 -2.70 -6.84
CA ILE A 281 -0.14 -2.35 -5.48
C ILE A 281 -1.63 -2.65 -5.23
N TYR A 282 -2.49 -2.37 -6.21
CA TYR A 282 -3.93 -2.64 -6.11
C TYR A 282 -4.20 -4.13 -5.88
N TRP A 283 -3.65 -5.01 -6.71
CA TRP A 283 -3.86 -6.44 -6.59
C TRP A 283 -3.14 -7.04 -5.39
N SER A 284 -1.97 -6.53 -4.99
CA SER A 284 -1.30 -6.95 -3.77
C SER A 284 -2.18 -6.75 -2.53
N ARG A 285 -2.96 -5.66 -2.46
CA ARG A 285 -3.89 -5.38 -1.36
C ARG A 285 -5.12 -6.27 -1.37
N TRP A 286 -5.68 -6.54 -2.54
CA TRP A 286 -6.81 -7.45 -2.68
C TRP A 286 -6.48 -8.87 -2.23
N PHE A 287 -5.31 -9.37 -2.60
CA PHE A 287 -4.86 -10.71 -2.21
C PHE A 287 -4.23 -10.77 -0.82
N TYR A 288 -4.00 -9.63 -0.16
CA TYR A 288 -3.36 -9.59 1.15
C TYR A 288 -4.03 -10.49 2.21
N PRO A 289 -5.36 -10.47 2.43
CA PRO A 289 -5.99 -11.34 3.42
C PRO A 289 -5.79 -12.82 3.11
N LEU A 290 -5.93 -13.18 1.84
CA LEU A 290 -5.72 -14.57 1.38
C LEU A 290 -4.26 -15.01 1.60
N ASN A 291 -3.31 -14.13 1.30
CA ASN A 291 -1.88 -14.38 1.48
C ASN A 291 -1.53 -14.62 2.95
N VAL A 292 -2.01 -13.78 3.86
CA VAL A 292 -1.78 -13.94 5.31
C VAL A 292 -2.35 -15.28 5.81
N LEU A 293 -3.60 -15.58 5.45
CA LEU A 293 -4.25 -16.81 5.88
C LEU A 293 -3.58 -18.06 5.28
N ALA A 294 -3.24 -18.02 4.00
CA ALA A 294 -2.55 -19.14 3.34
C ALA A 294 -1.20 -19.42 3.97
N LEU A 295 -0.41 -18.39 4.25
CA LEU A 295 0.88 -18.50 4.91
C LEU A 295 0.75 -19.08 6.32
N CYS A 296 -0.18 -18.58 7.12
CA CYS A 296 -0.42 -19.07 8.47
C CYS A 296 -0.93 -20.53 8.47
N LEU A 297 -1.89 -20.85 7.61
CA LEU A 297 -2.42 -22.22 7.51
C LEU A 297 -1.38 -23.22 7.01
N ALA A 298 -0.48 -22.79 6.12
CA ALA A 298 0.66 -23.65 5.69
C ALA A 298 1.63 -23.95 6.84
N ALA A 299 1.75 -23.04 7.81
CA ALA A 299 2.62 -23.21 8.98
C ALA A 299 1.99 -24.08 10.09
N VAL A 300 0.66 -24.12 10.20
CA VAL A 300 -0.08 -24.86 11.26
C VAL A 300 0.31 -26.34 11.39
N PRO A 301 0.49 -27.14 10.31
CA PRO A 301 0.89 -28.55 10.41
C PRO A 301 2.19 -28.78 11.21
N PHE A 302 3.10 -27.81 11.18
CA PHE A 302 4.37 -27.91 11.90
C PHE A 302 4.22 -27.72 13.42
N ALA A 303 3.17 -27.03 13.85
CA ALA A 303 2.84 -26.87 15.26
C ALA A 303 2.32 -28.18 15.89
N PHE A 304 1.66 -29.04 15.10
CA PHE A 304 1.11 -30.32 15.54
C PHE A 304 2.12 -31.49 15.52
N GLY A 305 3.37 -31.25 15.11
CA GLY A 305 4.43 -32.28 15.08
C GLY A 305 4.76 -32.78 16.47
N SER A 306 5.26 -34.07 16.56
CA SER A 306 5.61 -34.68 17.82
C SER A 306 6.72 -33.91 18.55
N LEU A 307 6.60 -33.79 19.87
CA LEU A 307 7.57 -33.14 20.77
C LEU A 307 8.99 -33.74 20.71
N ARG A 308 9.09 -35.01 20.23
CA ARG A 308 10.37 -35.74 20.13
C ARG A 308 11.35 -35.18 19.08
N SER A 309 10.93 -34.33 18.17
CA SER A 309 11.76 -33.88 17.01
C SER A 309 12.15 -32.41 16.97
N GLY A 310 12.24 -31.72 18.11
CA GLY A 310 12.79 -30.34 18.14
C GLY A 310 12.02 -29.37 19.01
N GLY A 311 12.74 -28.59 19.80
CA GLY A 311 12.21 -27.58 20.70
C GLY A 311 11.59 -26.37 19.99
N MET A 312 11.19 -25.37 20.78
CA MET A 312 10.60 -24.11 20.34
C MET A 312 11.43 -23.40 19.24
N GLY A 313 12.77 -23.47 19.34
CA GLY A 313 13.68 -22.85 18.37
C GLY A 313 13.53 -23.41 16.94
N LYS A 314 13.36 -24.72 16.78
CA LYS A 314 13.14 -25.32 15.45
C LYS A 314 11.83 -24.87 14.80
N ARG A 315 10.78 -24.70 15.61
CA ARG A 315 9.46 -24.22 15.13
C ARG A 315 9.53 -22.77 14.69
N LEU A 316 10.22 -21.94 15.49
CA LEU A 316 10.47 -20.53 15.16
C LEU A 316 11.27 -20.43 13.85
N PHE A 317 12.36 -21.20 13.73
CA PHE A 317 13.19 -21.25 12.53
C PHE A 317 12.38 -21.63 11.29
N LEU A 318 11.55 -22.67 11.39
CA LEU A 318 10.66 -23.08 10.30
C LEU A 318 9.66 -21.99 9.95
N GLY A 319 9.09 -21.30 10.95
CA GLY A 319 8.18 -20.18 10.71
C GLY A 319 8.83 -19.04 9.94
N ILE A 320 10.03 -18.66 10.33
CA ILE A 320 10.82 -17.63 9.65
C ILE A 320 11.15 -18.08 8.21
N LEU A 321 11.58 -19.33 8.04
CA LEU A 321 11.90 -19.89 6.73
C LEU A 321 10.69 -19.91 5.79
N PHE A 322 9.52 -20.28 6.31
CA PHE A 322 8.27 -20.25 5.55
C PHE A 322 7.86 -18.83 5.17
N ALA A 323 7.93 -17.88 6.11
CA ALA A 323 7.62 -16.49 5.87
C ALA A 323 8.55 -15.88 4.80
N LEU A 324 9.85 -16.16 4.91
CA LEU A 324 10.85 -15.71 3.95
C LEU A 324 10.64 -16.33 2.57
N GLY A 325 10.43 -17.65 2.51
CA GLY A 325 10.17 -18.37 1.25
C GLY A 325 8.91 -17.85 0.56
N PHE A 326 7.84 -17.61 1.30
CA PHE A 326 6.61 -17.04 0.77
C PHE A 326 6.81 -15.61 0.26
N TRP A 327 7.54 -14.77 1.01
CA TRP A 327 7.87 -13.40 0.59
C TRP A 327 8.70 -13.40 -0.70
N LEU A 328 9.71 -14.28 -0.81
CA LEU A 328 10.50 -14.44 -2.03
C LEU A 328 9.64 -14.90 -3.21
N LEU A 329 8.71 -15.81 -2.97
CA LEU A 329 7.78 -16.30 -3.99
C LEU A 329 6.87 -15.17 -4.49
N GLN A 330 6.31 -14.37 -3.60
CA GLN A 330 5.51 -13.20 -3.98
C GLN A 330 6.34 -12.17 -4.75
N LEU A 331 7.55 -11.87 -4.27
CA LEU A 331 8.45 -10.94 -4.95
C LEU A 331 8.78 -11.44 -6.36
N PHE A 332 9.06 -12.71 -6.52
CA PHE A 332 9.37 -13.32 -7.81
C PHE A 332 8.20 -13.21 -8.80
N PHE A 333 7.00 -13.62 -8.39
CA PHE A 333 5.82 -13.53 -9.27
C PHE A 333 5.42 -12.09 -9.58
N GLY A 334 5.49 -11.17 -8.62
CA GLY A 334 5.23 -9.75 -8.85
C GLY A 334 6.22 -9.14 -9.85
N ARG A 335 7.52 -9.45 -9.72
CA ARG A 335 8.55 -8.98 -10.66
C ARG A 335 8.38 -9.62 -12.05
N MET A 336 8.04 -10.90 -12.12
CA MET A 336 7.72 -11.55 -13.39
C MET A 336 6.51 -10.90 -14.08
N ALA A 337 5.46 -10.60 -13.35
CA ALA A 337 4.28 -9.92 -13.91
C ALA A 337 4.65 -8.56 -14.52
N GLY A 338 5.48 -7.77 -13.83
CA GLY A 338 6.01 -6.52 -14.35
C GLY A 338 6.85 -6.69 -15.63
N ALA A 339 7.76 -7.67 -15.64
CA ALA A 339 8.70 -7.88 -16.75
C ALA A 339 8.07 -8.53 -17.98
N LEU A 340 7.25 -9.57 -17.78
CA LEU A 340 6.63 -10.36 -18.85
C LEU A 340 5.24 -9.85 -19.25
N LYS A 341 4.78 -8.78 -18.63
CA LYS A 341 3.50 -8.13 -18.95
C LYS A 341 2.28 -9.06 -18.83
N PHE A 342 2.27 -10.01 -17.89
CA PHE A 342 1.07 -10.80 -17.60
C PHE A 342 0.24 -10.21 -16.44
N ASP A 343 -0.98 -10.72 -16.26
CA ASP A 343 -1.96 -10.19 -15.29
C ASP A 343 -1.49 -10.37 -13.85
N TYR A 344 -1.46 -9.29 -13.08
CA TYR A 344 -1.11 -9.28 -11.65
C TYR A 344 -2.05 -10.12 -10.79
N ARG A 345 -3.30 -10.36 -11.21
CA ARG A 345 -4.23 -11.29 -10.53
C ARG A 345 -3.64 -12.67 -10.41
N ILE A 346 -3.03 -13.16 -11.48
CA ILE A 346 -2.38 -14.48 -11.51
C ILE A 346 -1.13 -14.46 -10.62
N ALA A 347 -0.33 -13.39 -10.70
CA ALA A 347 0.88 -13.25 -9.90
C ALA A 347 0.61 -13.31 -8.39
N TYR A 348 -0.45 -12.67 -7.92
CA TYR A 348 -0.82 -12.63 -6.50
C TYR A 348 -1.69 -13.80 -6.04
N ALA A 349 -2.43 -14.48 -6.94
CA ALA A 349 -3.22 -15.67 -6.62
C ALA A 349 -2.35 -16.93 -6.50
N LEU A 350 -1.31 -17.05 -7.32
CA LEU A 350 -0.52 -18.29 -7.43
C LEU A 350 0.22 -18.64 -6.13
N PRO A 351 0.94 -17.73 -5.43
CA PRO A 351 1.64 -18.05 -4.20
C PRO A 351 0.74 -18.64 -3.09
N PRO A 352 -0.41 -18.02 -2.73
CA PRO A 352 -1.29 -18.59 -1.72
C PRO A 352 -1.92 -19.91 -2.14
N ILE A 353 -2.24 -20.12 -3.42
CA ILE A 353 -2.76 -21.39 -3.93
C ILE A 353 -1.72 -22.50 -3.75
N VAL A 354 -0.47 -22.25 -4.12
CA VAL A 354 0.65 -23.20 -3.94
C VAL A 354 0.82 -23.55 -2.46
N MET A 355 0.81 -22.53 -1.58
CA MET A 355 0.95 -22.74 -0.13
C MET A 355 -0.22 -23.53 0.46
N LEU A 356 -1.45 -23.25 0.05
CA LEU A 356 -2.63 -24.02 0.48
C LEU A 356 -2.59 -25.46 -0.03
N ALA A 357 -2.12 -25.69 -1.25
CA ALA A 357 -1.94 -27.03 -1.82
C ALA A 357 -0.89 -27.82 -1.03
N VAL A 358 0.27 -27.21 -0.73
CA VAL A 358 1.32 -27.81 0.11
C VAL A 358 0.79 -28.10 1.50
N SER A 359 0.05 -27.16 2.12
CA SER A 359 -0.58 -27.37 3.41
C SER A 359 -1.55 -28.54 3.39
N GLY A 360 -2.45 -28.58 2.41
CA GLY A 360 -3.42 -29.67 2.24
C GLY A 360 -2.76 -31.04 2.07
N TRP A 361 -1.65 -31.10 1.32
CA TRP A 361 -0.87 -32.31 1.15
C TRP A 361 -0.20 -32.76 2.46
N LEU A 362 0.39 -31.82 3.22
CA LEU A 362 0.97 -32.09 4.53
C LEU A 362 -0.07 -32.60 5.55
N PHE A 363 -1.30 -32.05 5.51
CA PHE A 363 -2.40 -32.53 6.36
C PHE A 363 -2.89 -33.91 5.99
N ARG A 364 -2.75 -34.37 4.73
CA ARG A 364 -3.13 -35.71 4.28
C ARG A 364 -2.09 -36.76 4.63
N ARG A 365 -0.82 -36.39 4.61
CA ARG A 365 0.30 -37.34 4.88
C ARG A 365 0.58 -37.59 6.37
N ARG A 366 0.06 -36.77 7.26
CA ARG A 366 0.25 -36.85 8.72
C ARG A 366 -1.07 -37.06 9.47
#